data_eb476198566cb84ac6f613be607eb8c2
#
_entry.id   eb476198566cb84ac6f613be607eb8c2
#
_cell.length_a   1.000
_cell.length_b   1.000
_cell.length_c   1.000
_cell.angle_alpha   90.00
_cell.angle_beta   90.00
_cell.angle_gamma   90.00
#
_symmetry.space_group_name_H-M   'P 1'
#
loop_
_entity.id
_entity.type
_entity.pdbx_description
1 polymer ?
#
loop_
_entity_poly.entity_id
_entity_poly.type
_entity_poly.pdbx_seq_one_letter_code
_entity_poly.pdbx_strand_id
1 'polypeptide(L)'
;KFLMIGKGQNRKSMAYVGNVVAFIKHRLELAEEGYHVFNYIDKPDLTMTSLLGVIEKSLNKKIPSVRIPIWLGYLGGFGFDMIAFVTRKKLAISSVRVKKFVATTQFDATKVHSSGFKAPHSLEEGLDRTLNYEFVQERSEDDEVFYTE
;
A
#
# COMPACT_ATOMS: atom_id res chain seq x y z
N LYS A 1 9.71 -11.06 -10.55
CA LYS A 1 8.89 -10.49 -11.66
C LYS A 1 7.61 -9.94 -11.09
N PHE A 2 7.22 -8.74 -11.46
CA PHE A 2 5.99 -8.10 -11.03
C PHE A 2 4.98 -8.08 -12.19
N LEU A 3 3.74 -8.49 -11.93
CA LEU A 3 2.68 -8.50 -12.92
C LEU A 3 1.82 -7.25 -12.75
N MET A 4 1.97 -6.30 -13.68
CA MET A 4 1.16 -5.09 -13.72
C MET A 4 -0.11 -5.33 -14.53
N ILE A 5 -1.27 -5.29 -13.86
CA ILE A 5 -2.57 -5.40 -14.53
C ILE A 5 -3.03 -4.00 -14.92
N GLY A 6 -3.22 -3.77 -16.21
CA GLY A 6 -3.57 -2.46 -16.76
C GLY A 6 -2.37 -1.53 -16.94
N LYS A 7 -2.68 -0.23 -17.05
CA LYS A 7 -1.67 0.81 -17.34
C LYS A 7 -0.88 1.28 -16.11
N GLY A 8 -1.27 0.89 -14.91
CA GLY A 8 -0.63 1.32 -13.65
C GLY A 8 -0.86 2.78 -13.29
N GLN A 9 -1.88 3.42 -13.86
CA GLN A 9 -2.25 4.83 -13.58
C GLN A 9 -3.20 4.98 -12.39
N ASN A 10 -3.76 3.87 -11.91
CA ASN A 10 -4.60 3.88 -10.73
C ASN A 10 -3.79 4.33 -9.51
N ARG A 11 -4.41 5.16 -8.67
CA ARG A 11 -3.78 5.77 -7.50
C ARG A 11 -4.18 5.05 -6.23
N LYS A 12 -3.25 5.00 -5.28
CA LYS A 12 -3.46 4.44 -3.94
C LYS A 12 -3.08 5.45 -2.89
N SER A 13 -4.00 5.72 -1.98
CA SER A 13 -3.68 6.42 -0.74
C SER A 13 -2.93 5.47 0.18
N MET A 14 -1.85 5.95 0.74
CA MET A 14 -1.00 5.23 1.68
C MET A 14 -0.62 6.13 2.85
N ALA A 15 -0.24 5.53 3.96
CA ALA A 15 0.25 6.23 5.12
C ALA A 15 1.46 5.47 5.69
N TYR A 16 2.54 6.19 5.95
CA TYR A 16 3.68 5.64 6.66
C TYR A 16 3.39 5.57 8.15
N VAL A 17 3.64 4.42 8.76
CA VAL A 17 3.31 4.19 10.17
C VAL A 17 3.95 5.20 11.11
N GLY A 18 5.19 5.61 10.86
CA GLY A 18 5.87 6.65 11.66
C GLY A 18 5.17 8.00 11.63
N ASN A 19 4.60 8.39 10.48
CA ASN A 19 3.82 9.61 10.35
C ASN A 19 2.46 9.47 11.05
N VAL A 20 1.83 8.30 10.98
CA VAL A 20 0.57 8.02 11.71
C VAL A 20 0.79 8.17 13.22
N VAL A 21 1.85 7.56 13.76
CA VAL A 21 2.21 7.67 15.18
C VAL A 21 2.49 9.12 15.58
N ALA A 22 3.24 9.86 14.75
CA ALA A 22 3.51 11.28 14.98
C ALA A 22 2.22 12.11 14.98
N PHE A 23 1.28 11.82 14.09
CA PHE A 23 -0.03 12.48 14.06
C PHE A 23 -0.85 12.20 15.31
N ILE A 24 -0.90 10.93 15.75
CA ILE A 24 -1.59 10.56 17.00
C ILE A 24 -1.00 11.32 18.19
N LYS A 25 0.34 11.34 18.32
CA LYS A 25 1.03 12.08 19.36
C LYS A 25 0.66 13.56 19.33
N HIS A 26 0.72 14.20 18.15
CA HIS A 26 0.34 15.60 17.98
C HIS A 26 -1.10 15.88 18.43
N ARG A 27 -2.04 14.96 18.14
CA ARG A 27 -3.45 15.12 18.57
C ARG A 27 -3.61 14.98 20.08
N LEU A 28 -2.88 14.07 20.71
CA LEU A 28 -2.89 13.90 22.16
C LEU A 28 -2.32 15.14 22.89
N GLU A 29 -1.26 15.75 22.34
CA GLU A 29 -0.65 16.95 22.90
C GLU A 29 -1.56 18.19 22.81
N LEU A 30 -2.41 18.28 21.79
CA LEU A 30 -3.40 19.35 21.66
C LEU A 30 -4.53 19.25 22.67
N ALA A 31 -4.75 18.08 23.27
CA ALA A 31 -5.76 17.81 24.31
C ALA A 31 -7.15 18.38 23.98
N GLU A 32 -7.56 18.37 22.70
CA GLU A 32 -8.86 18.86 22.27
C GLU A 32 -9.98 17.96 22.82
N GLU A 33 -10.97 18.56 23.44
CA GLU A 33 -12.13 17.85 23.94
C GLU A 33 -13.07 17.39 22.80
N GLY A 34 -13.80 16.29 23.05
CA GLY A 34 -14.82 15.79 22.14
C GLY A 34 -14.34 14.63 21.27
N TYR A 35 -15.19 14.26 20.31
CA TYR A 35 -14.96 13.15 19.40
C TYR A 35 -14.51 13.65 18.01
N HIS A 36 -13.32 13.28 17.60
CA HIS A 36 -12.73 13.69 16.35
C HIS A 36 -12.38 12.50 15.47
N VAL A 37 -12.77 12.54 14.20
CA VAL A 37 -12.41 11.53 13.19
C VAL A 37 -11.52 12.15 12.12
N PHE A 38 -10.42 11.47 11.84
CA PHE A 38 -9.45 11.86 10.82
C PHE A 38 -9.12 10.69 9.92
N ASN A 39 -9.03 10.93 8.61
CA ASN A 39 -8.42 10.01 7.67
C ASN A 39 -6.98 10.45 7.46
N TYR A 40 -6.03 9.73 8.08
CA TYR A 40 -4.61 10.04 7.91
C TYR A 40 -4.08 9.40 6.62
N ILE A 41 -3.57 10.23 5.72
CA ILE A 41 -2.96 9.82 4.47
C ILE A 41 -1.77 10.72 4.17
N ASP A 42 -0.65 10.13 3.81
CA ASP A 42 0.48 10.88 3.26
C ASP A 42 0.22 11.23 1.79
N LYS A 43 0.37 12.50 1.47
CA LYS A 43 0.18 13.03 0.11
C LYS A 43 1.54 13.37 -0.53
N PRO A 44 1.65 13.29 -1.85
CA PRO A 44 0.61 12.93 -2.84
C PRO A 44 0.37 11.43 -2.96
N ASP A 45 -0.87 11.04 -3.36
CA ASP A 45 -1.17 9.65 -3.68
C ASP A 45 -0.32 9.19 -4.88
N LEU A 46 0.35 8.06 -4.73
CA LEU A 46 1.18 7.50 -5.79
C LEU A 46 0.35 6.68 -6.78
N THR A 47 0.72 6.74 -8.05
CA THR A 47 0.26 5.76 -9.03
C THR A 47 0.96 4.41 -8.80
N MET A 48 0.37 3.31 -9.28
CA MET A 48 1.04 2.01 -9.21
C MET A 48 2.38 2.00 -9.95
N THR A 49 2.50 2.77 -11.05
CA THR A 49 3.78 2.92 -11.76
C THR A 49 4.80 3.70 -10.93
N SER A 50 4.38 4.81 -10.29
CA SER A 50 5.27 5.59 -9.43
C SER A 50 5.72 4.78 -8.21
N LEU A 51 4.78 4.05 -7.59
CA LEU A 51 5.09 3.16 -6.47
C LEU A 51 6.15 2.11 -6.84
N LEU A 52 6.00 1.48 -8.01
CA LEU A 52 6.99 0.52 -8.50
C LEU A 52 8.37 1.17 -8.67
N GLY A 53 8.42 2.40 -9.20
CA GLY A 53 9.67 3.15 -9.34
C GLY A 53 10.34 3.45 -7.98
N VAL A 54 9.56 3.80 -6.95
CA VAL A 54 10.09 3.97 -5.58
C VAL A 54 10.66 2.66 -5.06
N ILE A 55 9.94 1.54 -5.24
CA ILE A 55 10.40 0.21 -4.80
C ILE A 55 11.70 -0.18 -5.51
N GLU A 56 11.80 0.02 -6.83
CA GLU A 56 13.02 -0.26 -7.60
C GLU A 56 14.22 0.54 -7.10
N LYS A 57 14.00 1.82 -6.80
CA LYS A 57 15.02 2.73 -6.27
C LYS A 57 15.47 2.30 -4.86
N SER A 58 14.53 2.05 -3.96
CA SER A 58 14.83 1.67 -2.57
C SER A 58 15.56 0.34 -2.46
N LEU A 59 15.18 -0.65 -3.27
CA LEU A 59 15.81 -1.96 -3.27
C LEU A 59 17.04 -2.06 -4.18
N ASN A 60 17.38 -0.99 -4.89
CA ASN A 60 18.44 -0.97 -5.92
C ASN A 60 18.34 -2.16 -6.89
N LYS A 61 17.11 -2.52 -7.27
CA LYS A 61 16.82 -3.66 -8.15
C LYS A 61 15.81 -3.27 -9.21
N LYS A 62 16.10 -3.56 -10.46
CA LYS A 62 15.08 -3.48 -11.52
C LYS A 62 14.08 -4.63 -11.35
N ILE A 63 12.80 -4.29 -11.27
CA ILE A 63 11.72 -5.27 -11.16
C ILE A 63 11.09 -5.42 -12.55
N PRO A 64 11.40 -6.51 -13.28
CA PRO A 64 10.78 -6.74 -14.59
C PRO A 64 9.27 -6.77 -14.44
N SER A 65 8.59 -5.76 -14.93
CA SER A 65 7.14 -5.67 -14.91
C SER A 65 6.57 -6.12 -16.26
N VAL A 66 5.77 -7.17 -16.23
CA VAL A 66 4.95 -7.59 -17.38
C VAL A 66 3.60 -6.90 -17.26
N ARG A 67 3.21 -6.18 -18.30
CA ARG A 67 1.89 -5.52 -18.35
C ARG A 67 0.89 -6.40 -19.10
N ILE A 68 -0.23 -6.67 -18.45
CA ILE A 68 -1.34 -7.40 -19.06
C ILE A 68 -2.59 -6.52 -19.13
N PRO A 69 -3.39 -6.65 -20.17
CA PRO A 69 -4.70 -5.98 -20.25
C PRO A 69 -5.58 -6.33 -19.07
N ILE A 70 -6.41 -5.40 -18.64
CA ILE A 70 -7.30 -5.59 -17.47
C ILE A 70 -8.26 -6.77 -17.68
N TRP A 71 -8.81 -6.95 -18.90
CA TRP A 71 -9.73 -8.04 -19.19
C TRP A 71 -9.06 -9.42 -19.03
N LEU A 72 -7.77 -9.52 -19.40
CA LEU A 72 -7.01 -10.78 -19.23
C LEU A 72 -6.74 -11.04 -17.75
N GLY A 73 -6.49 -9.97 -16.95
CA GLY A 73 -6.40 -10.08 -15.50
C GLY A 73 -7.67 -10.61 -14.85
N TYR A 74 -8.84 -10.13 -15.30
CA TYR A 74 -10.12 -10.65 -14.83
C TYR A 74 -10.37 -12.10 -15.27
N LEU A 75 -10.08 -12.44 -16.53
CA LEU A 75 -10.23 -13.80 -17.02
C LEU A 75 -9.39 -14.78 -16.19
N GLY A 76 -8.14 -14.44 -15.91
CA GLY A 76 -7.28 -15.20 -15.02
C GLY A 76 -7.85 -15.30 -13.60
N GLY A 77 -8.31 -14.17 -13.03
CA GLY A 77 -8.92 -14.13 -11.71
C GLY A 77 -10.13 -15.04 -11.58
N PHE A 78 -11.04 -15.04 -12.55
CA PHE A 78 -12.19 -15.95 -12.59
C PHE A 78 -11.77 -17.41 -12.75
N GLY A 79 -10.75 -17.71 -13.56
CA GLY A 79 -10.20 -19.05 -13.66
C GLY A 79 -9.68 -19.57 -12.31
N PHE A 80 -8.96 -18.75 -11.56
CA PHE A 80 -8.52 -19.08 -10.20
C PHE A 80 -9.69 -19.23 -9.22
N ASP A 81 -10.74 -18.40 -9.32
CA ASP A 81 -11.93 -18.52 -8.48
C ASP A 81 -12.64 -19.86 -8.74
N MET A 82 -12.72 -20.33 -9.99
CA MET A 82 -13.28 -21.63 -10.34
C MET A 82 -12.45 -22.78 -9.76
N ILE A 83 -11.12 -22.71 -9.87
CA ILE A 83 -10.21 -23.69 -9.27
C ILE A 83 -10.36 -23.69 -7.74
N ALA A 84 -10.43 -22.53 -7.11
CA ALA A 84 -10.63 -22.40 -5.66
C ALA A 84 -11.97 -23.03 -5.22
N PHE A 85 -13.03 -22.84 -6.01
CA PHE A 85 -14.35 -23.43 -5.74
C PHE A 85 -14.31 -24.96 -5.81
N VAL A 86 -13.68 -25.53 -6.86
CA VAL A 86 -13.58 -26.99 -7.04
C VAL A 86 -12.67 -27.62 -5.98
N THR A 87 -11.52 -27.01 -5.73
CA THR A 87 -10.50 -27.55 -4.79
C THR A 87 -10.77 -27.20 -3.33
N ARG A 88 -11.71 -26.29 -3.05
CA ARG A 88 -11.98 -25.71 -1.73
C ARG A 88 -10.75 -25.10 -1.04
N LYS A 89 -9.74 -24.70 -1.82
CA LYS A 89 -8.52 -24.08 -1.32
C LYS A 89 -8.57 -22.56 -1.54
N LYS A 90 -8.09 -21.80 -0.56
CA LYS A 90 -7.87 -20.35 -0.72
C LYS A 90 -6.65 -20.13 -1.62
N LEU A 91 -6.85 -19.49 -2.76
CA LEU A 91 -5.78 -19.16 -3.69
C LEU A 91 -5.33 -17.69 -3.52
N ALA A 92 -4.06 -17.45 -3.80
CA ALA A 92 -3.47 -16.11 -3.68
C ALA A 92 -3.99 -15.12 -4.75
N ILE A 93 -4.57 -15.61 -5.85
CA ILE A 93 -5.14 -14.80 -6.94
C ILE A 93 -6.64 -15.07 -7.02
N SER A 94 -7.44 -14.01 -7.18
CA SER A 94 -8.89 -14.07 -7.35
C SER A 94 -9.37 -12.85 -8.15
N SER A 95 -10.56 -12.92 -8.74
CA SER A 95 -11.15 -11.80 -9.46
C SER A 95 -11.33 -10.56 -8.56
N VAL A 96 -11.68 -10.77 -7.29
CA VAL A 96 -11.79 -9.70 -6.28
C VAL A 96 -10.44 -9.02 -6.02
N ARG A 97 -9.35 -9.78 -5.95
CA ARG A 97 -8.00 -9.21 -5.78
C ARG A 97 -7.57 -8.43 -7.02
N VAL A 98 -7.87 -8.92 -8.22
CA VAL A 98 -7.65 -8.18 -9.47
C VAL A 98 -8.43 -6.87 -9.45
N LYS A 99 -9.72 -6.88 -9.09
CA LYS A 99 -10.55 -5.67 -8.94
C LYS A 99 -9.95 -4.68 -7.97
N LYS A 100 -9.53 -5.12 -6.79
CA LYS A 100 -8.88 -4.27 -5.78
C LYS A 100 -7.55 -3.71 -6.29
N PHE A 101 -6.78 -4.50 -7.01
CA PHE A 101 -5.48 -4.07 -7.55
C PHE A 101 -5.62 -2.94 -8.56
N VAL A 102 -6.54 -3.04 -9.51
CA VAL A 102 -6.73 -2.05 -10.59
C VAL A 102 -7.55 -0.82 -10.15
N ALA A 103 -8.28 -0.91 -9.05
CA ALA A 103 -9.09 0.19 -8.56
C ALA A 103 -8.21 1.36 -8.08
N THR A 104 -8.66 2.59 -8.36
CA THR A 104 -8.17 3.77 -7.67
C THR A 104 -8.82 3.84 -6.29
N THR A 105 -7.99 3.96 -5.24
CA THR A 105 -8.45 4.10 -3.87
C THR A 105 -7.81 5.35 -3.29
N GLN A 106 -8.55 6.44 -3.29
CA GLN A 106 -8.10 7.72 -2.77
C GLN A 106 -9.05 8.17 -1.66
N PHE A 107 -8.46 8.63 -0.57
CA PHE A 107 -9.20 9.16 0.56
C PHE A 107 -8.90 10.63 0.74
N ASP A 108 -9.88 11.36 1.24
CA ASP A 108 -9.72 12.76 1.60
C ASP A 108 -9.00 12.85 2.95
N ALA A 109 -7.90 13.60 2.96
CA ALA A 109 -7.09 13.92 4.14
C ALA A 109 -7.06 15.42 4.45
N THR A 110 -7.97 16.21 3.88
CA THR A 110 -8.02 17.67 4.04
C THR A 110 -8.02 18.06 5.50
N LYS A 111 -8.79 17.36 6.34
CA LYS A 111 -8.88 17.62 7.79
C LYS A 111 -7.55 17.44 8.52
N VAL A 112 -6.72 16.49 8.09
CA VAL A 112 -5.36 16.30 8.62
C VAL A 112 -4.46 17.44 8.18
N HIS A 113 -4.46 17.78 6.91
CA HIS A 113 -3.60 18.83 6.35
C HIS A 113 -3.97 20.22 6.86
N SER A 114 -5.24 20.48 7.20
CA SER A 114 -5.68 21.74 7.82
C SER A 114 -5.46 21.81 9.34
N SER A 115 -5.07 20.72 10.00
CA SER A 115 -4.85 20.67 11.45
C SER A 115 -3.55 21.31 11.94
N GLY A 116 -2.70 21.83 11.03
CA GLY A 116 -1.38 22.36 11.36
C GLY A 116 -0.30 21.29 11.54
N PHE A 117 -0.65 20.00 11.48
CA PHE A 117 0.32 18.91 11.55
C PHE A 117 1.22 18.86 10.31
N LYS A 118 2.51 18.67 10.54
CA LYS A 118 3.50 18.43 9.49
C LYS A 118 4.08 17.04 9.69
N ALA A 119 3.93 16.19 8.68
CA ALA A 119 4.48 14.83 8.71
C ALA A 119 6.02 14.89 8.78
N PRO A 120 6.67 14.14 9.70
CA PRO A 120 8.12 14.07 9.82
C PRO A 120 8.84 13.53 8.58
N HIS A 121 8.18 12.68 7.83
CA HIS A 121 8.73 12.01 6.65
C HIS A 121 7.80 12.16 5.45
N SER A 122 8.40 12.24 4.26
CA SER A 122 7.65 12.08 3.02
C SER A 122 7.17 10.62 2.85
N LEU A 123 6.16 10.41 2.00
CA LEU A 123 5.70 9.06 1.68
C LEU A 123 6.82 8.19 1.07
N GLU A 124 7.67 8.80 0.21
CA GLU A 124 8.80 8.09 -0.40
C GLU A 124 9.84 7.65 0.64
N GLU A 125 10.19 8.53 1.59
CA GLU A 125 11.08 8.19 2.71
C GLU A 125 10.48 7.09 3.61
N GLY A 126 9.18 7.17 3.87
CA GLY A 126 8.46 6.16 4.63
C GLY A 126 8.47 4.79 3.94
N LEU A 127 8.25 4.78 2.63
CA LEU A 127 8.35 3.56 1.81
C LEU A 127 9.78 2.99 1.81
N ASP A 128 10.78 3.85 1.62
CA ASP A 128 12.19 3.44 1.64
C ASP A 128 12.57 2.78 2.97
N ARG A 129 12.21 3.41 4.09
CA ARG A 129 12.43 2.85 5.44
C ARG A 129 11.74 1.49 5.61
N THR A 130 10.48 1.40 5.18
CA THR A 130 9.71 0.16 5.28
C THR A 130 10.33 -0.97 4.44
N LEU A 131 10.71 -0.65 3.20
CA LEU A 131 11.30 -1.64 2.29
C LEU A 131 12.67 -2.09 2.76
N ASN A 132 13.50 -1.18 3.27
CA ASN A 132 14.80 -1.52 3.83
C ASN A 132 14.65 -2.41 5.08
N TYR A 133 13.72 -2.09 5.96
CA TYR A 133 13.43 -2.92 7.14
C TYR A 133 12.94 -4.31 6.76
N GLU A 134 12.01 -4.41 5.79
CA GLU A 134 11.37 -5.68 5.42
C GLU A 134 12.25 -6.60 4.57
N PHE A 135 13.10 -6.02 3.71
CA PHE A 135 13.76 -6.78 2.65
C PHE A 135 15.29 -6.67 2.61
N VAL A 136 15.89 -5.75 3.36
CA VAL A 136 17.34 -5.51 3.34
C VAL A 136 17.98 -5.83 4.68
N GLN A 137 17.33 -5.48 5.80
CA GLN A 137 17.83 -5.80 7.12
C GLN A 137 17.68 -7.31 7.38
N GLU A 138 18.75 -7.93 7.87
CA GLU A 138 18.69 -9.30 8.40
C GLU A 138 17.80 -9.30 9.64
N ARG A 139 16.71 -10.05 9.60
CA ARG A 139 15.83 -10.24 10.76
C ARG A 139 16.52 -11.18 11.75
N SER A 140 16.47 -10.84 13.03
CA SER A 140 16.78 -11.78 14.10
C SER A 140 15.70 -12.87 14.15
N GLU A 141 16.04 -14.08 14.58
CA GLU A 141 15.08 -15.19 14.73
C GLU A 141 13.92 -14.86 15.70
N ASP A 142 14.09 -13.84 16.54
CA ASP A 142 13.11 -13.37 17.52
C ASP A 142 12.10 -12.33 16.96
N ASP A 143 12.25 -11.88 15.72
CA ASP A 143 11.31 -10.95 15.13
C ASP A 143 10.00 -11.66 14.78
N GLU A 144 8.92 -11.33 15.49
CA GLU A 144 7.59 -11.86 15.20
C GLU A 144 7.13 -11.45 13.79
N VAL A 145 6.88 -12.43 12.95
CA VAL A 145 6.36 -12.23 11.61
C VAL A 145 4.83 -12.23 11.66
N PHE A 146 4.22 -11.05 11.56
CA PHE A 146 2.76 -10.94 11.44
C PHE A 146 2.33 -11.25 10.00
N TYR A 147 1.71 -12.41 9.81
CA TYR A 147 1.06 -12.73 8.55
C TYR A 147 -0.35 -12.13 8.54
N THR A 148 -0.59 -11.15 7.69
CA THR A 148 -1.95 -10.70 7.41
C THR A 148 -2.61 -11.67 6.44
N GLU A 149 -3.64 -12.38 6.87
CA GLU A 149 -4.47 -13.27 6.03
C GLU A 149 -5.28 -12.52 4.95
#